data_c7d0ef1f3bc5de5a49abdd8a72a8c862
#
_entry.id   c7d0ef1f3bc5de5a49abdd8a72a8c862
#
_cell.length_a   1.000
_cell.length_b   1.000
_cell.length_c   1.000
_cell.angle_alpha   90.00
_cell.angle_beta   90.00
_cell.angle_gamma   90.00
#
_symmetry.space_group_name_H-M   'P 1'
#
loop_
_entity.id
_entity.type
_entity.pdbx_description
1 polymer ?
#
loop_
_entity_poly.entity_id
_entity_poly.type
_entity_poly.pdbx_seq_one_letter_code
_entity_poly.pdbx_strand_id
1 'polypeptide(L)'
;MKKLLFLTLILLTISPLAQAQTESIDRFVRKYKRSATGEKVDITVPGWLIRFGTRFIDEKDLEGVDIQAIARKISEVRIVSIEGGSKIPYSDFLNLMNDAKAENFEELLNFRSDGDNVHIMLREKKGFIRDLFIMVQDNGGEFVLLDIGGKFTMDDINRAIQDVKVKKERSKTSKVTDL
;
A
#
# COMPACT_ATOMS: atom_id res chain seq x y z
N MET A 1 21.03 36.74 -24.06
CA MET A 1 21.69 36.15 -22.90
C MET A 1 20.78 36.16 -21.63
N LYS A 2 20.13 37.27 -21.27
CA LYS A 2 19.24 37.31 -20.06
C LYS A 2 18.06 36.34 -20.11
N LYS A 3 17.45 36.09 -21.29
CA LYS A 3 16.33 35.13 -21.43
C LYS A 3 16.77 33.67 -21.23
N LEU A 4 17.99 33.32 -21.61
CA LEU A 4 18.55 31.98 -21.44
C LEU A 4 18.85 31.71 -19.96
N LEU A 5 19.31 32.71 -19.23
CA LEU A 5 19.60 32.65 -17.81
C LEU A 5 18.33 32.51 -16.96
N PHE A 6 17.22 33.12 -17.40
CA PHE A 6 15.90 32.95 -16.78
C PHE A 6 15.33 31.55 -17.02
N LEU A 7 15.54 30.97 -18.19
CA LEU A 7 15.08 29.62 -18.50
C LEU A 7 15.84 28.55 -17.70
N THR A 8 17.14 28.73 -17.50
CA THR A 8 17.95 27.84 -16.66
C THR A 8 17.62 27.99 -15.19
N LEU A 9 17.24 29.16 -14.70
CA LEU A 9 16.84 29.39 -13.33
C LEU A 9 15.48 28.72 -13.02
N ILE A 10 14.53 28.75 -13.97
CA ILE A 10 13.25 28.05 -13.84
C ILE A 10 13.44 26.52 -13.86
N LEU A 11 14.39 26.01 -14.65
CA LEU A 11 14.70 24.58 -14.69
C LEU A 11 15.33 24.05 -13.39
N LEU A 12 16.05 24.91 -12.64
CA LEU A 12 16.66 24.56 -11.36
C LEU A 12 15.66 24.52 -10.19
N THR A 13 14.49 25.16 -10.33
CA THR A 13 13.45 25.18 -9.28
C THR A 13 12.48 24.00 -9.35
N ILE A 14 12.55 23.18 -10.40
CA ILE A 14 11.91 21.87 -10.43
C ILE A 14 12.82 20.90 -9.65
N SER A 15 13.03 21.19 -8.37
CA SER A 15 13.47 20.14 -7.46
C SER A 15 12.41 19.05 -7.53
N PRO A 16 12.73 17.81 -7.94
CA PRO A 16 11.81 16.73 -7.70
C PRO A 16 11.52 16.79 -6.20
N LEU A 17 10.27 17.03 -5.84
CA LEU A 17 9.81 16.69 -4.51
C LEU A 17 10.21 15.24 -4.38
N ALA A 18 11.34 15.00 -3.73
CA ALA A 18 11.80 13.66 -3.41
C ALA A 18 10.65 13.08 -2.58
N GLN A 19 9.76 12.41 -3.25
CA GLN A 19 8.90 11.46 -2.60
C GLN A 19 9.89 10.62 -1.83
N ALA A 20 9.76 10.61 -0.53
CA ALA A 20 10.60 9.78 0.31
C ALA A 20 10.22 8.34 -0.07
N GLN A 21 10.78 7.88 -1.18
CA GLN A 21 10.69 6.50 -1.60
C GLN A 21 11.14 5.69 -0.41
N THR A 22 10.35 4.72 -0.05
CA THR A 22 10.67 3.84 1.05
C THR A 22 11.81 2.94 0.56
N GLU A 23 13.04 3.36 0.81
CA GLU A 23 14.25 2.74 0.26
C GLU A 23 14.36 1.28 0.68
N SER A 24 13.93 0.98 1.89
CA SER A 24 13.88 -0.40 2.43
C SER A 24 12.96 -1.29 1.60
N ILE A 25 11.76 -0.80 1.26
CA ILE A 25 10.79 -1.51 0.42
C ILE A 25 11.36 -1.74 -0.97
N ASP A 26 11.90 -0.71 -1.59
CA ASP A 26 12.48 -0.81 -2.92
C ASP A 26 13.64 -1.81 -2.99
N ARG A 27 14.49 -1.81 -1.99
CA ARG A 27 15.61 -2.75 -1.87
C ARG A 27 15.10 -4.19 -1.73
N PHE A 28 14.09 -4.39 -0.89
CA PHE A 28 13.46 -5.69 -0.68
C PHE A 28 12.78 -6.19 -1.96
N VAL A 29 11.95 -5.39 -2.59
CA VAL A 29 11.27 -5.74 -3.84
C VAL A 29 12.27 -6.07 -4.94
N ARG A 30 13.31 -5.27 -5.13
CA ARG A 30 14.37 -5.54 -6.11
C ARG A 30 15.09 -6.87 -5.85
N LYS A 31 15.36 -7.20 -4.57
CA LYS A 31 16.00 -8.47 -4.20
C LYS A 31 15.13 -9.65 -4.67
N TYR A 32 13.87 -9.66 -4.29
CA TYR A 32 13.00 -10.80 -4.55
C TYR A 32 12.49 -10.87 -5.99
N LYS A 33 12.29 -9.74 -6.67
CA LYS A 33 11.99 -9.73 -8.11
C LYS A 33 13.10 -10.34 -8.96
N ARG A 34 14.35 -10.25 -8.53
CA ARG A 34 15.50 -10.87 -9.25
C ARG A 34 15.56 -12.38 -9.05
N SER A 35 15.21 -12.86 -7.88
CA SER A 35 15.32 -14.29 -7.52
C SER A 35 14.07 -15.11 -7.85
N ALA A 36 12.91 -14.47 -8.02
CA ALA A 36 11.69 -15.18 -8.32
C ALA A 36 11.68 -15.73 -9.76
N THR A 37 11.22 -16.95 -9.91
CA THR A 37 11.06 -17.65 -11.20
C THR A 37 9.65 -17.57 -11.76
N GLY A 38 8.66 -17.26 -10.90
CA GLY A 38 7.25 -17.14 -11.26
C GLY A 38 6.83 -15.75 -11.74
N GLU A 39 5.52 -15.53 -11.73
CA GLU A 39 4.94 -14.27 -12.17
C GLU A 39 5.27 -13.13 -11.21
N LYS A 40 5.44 -11.95 -11.76
CA LYS A 40 5.82 -10.75 -11.02
C LYS A 40 5.02 -9.56 -11.51
N VAL A 41 4.33 -8.94 -10.60
CA VAL A 41 3.63 -7.68 -10.83
C VAL A 41 4.29 -6.60 -9.98
N ASP A 42 4.53 -5.44 -10.55
CA ASP A 42 4.99 -4.24 -9.83
C ASP A 42 4.48 -3.04 -10.60
N ILE A 43 3.37 -2.52 -10.16
CA ILE A 43 2.68 -1.41 -10.80
C ILE A 43 2.43 -0.30 -9.80
N THR A 44 2.57 0.94 -10.26
CA THR A 44 2.19 2.12 -9.49
C THR A 44 1.03 2.83 -10.18
N VAL A 45 -0.06 2.98 -9.45
CA VAL A 45 -1.28 3.65 -9.91
C VAL A 45 -1.34 5.03 -9.28
N PRO A 46 -1.24 6.11 -10.06
CA PRO A 46 -1.32 7.47 -9.52
C PRO A 46 -2.75 7.79 -9.07
N GLY A 47 -2.88 8.61 -8.01
CA GLY A 47 -4.16 8.91 -7.38
C GLY A 47 -5.20 9.54 -8.31
N TRP A 48 -4.77 10.26 -9.36
CA TRP A 48 -5.71 10.79 -10.34
C TRP A 48 -6.43 9.68 -11.13
N LEU A 49 -5.70 8.58 -11.44
CA LEU A 49 -6.28 7.44 -12.15
C LEU A 49 -7.24 6.65 -11.22
N ILE A 50 -6.87 6.53 -9.93
CA ILE A 50 -7.76 5.94 -8.93
C ILE A 50 -9.06 6.73 -8.84
N ARG A 51 -8.98 8.07 -8.69
CA ARG A 51 -10.18 8.95 -8.66
C ARG A 51 -11.01 8.89 -9.94
N PHE A 52 -10.37 8.70 -11.08
CA PHE A 52 -11.07 8.52 -12.35
C PHE A 52 -11.81 7.17 -12.35
N GLY A 53 -11.16 6.10 -11.90
CA GLY A 53 -11.75 4.76 -11.84
C GLY A 53 -12.96 4.68 -10.91
N THR A 54 -12.95 5.38 -9.75
CA THR A 54 -14.08 5.34 -8.81
C THR A 54 -15.39 5.91 -9.38
N ARG A 55 -15.35 6.66 -10.48
CA ARG A 55 -16.55 7.16 -11.15
C ARG A 55 -17.37 6.09 -11.86
N PHE A 56 -16.73 4.93 -12.12
CA PHE A 56 -17.35 3.80 -12.81
C PHE A 56 -17.80 2.70 -11.85
N ILE A 57 -17.57 2.89 -10.55
CA ILE A 57 -17.99 1.95 -9.52
C ILE A 57 -19.36 2.35 -9.04
N ASP A 58 -20.34 1.46 -9.11
CA ASP A 58 -21.68 1.70 -8.62
C ASP A 58 -21.69 1.69 -7.08
N GLU A 59 -22.23 2.74 -6.44
CA GLU A 59 -22.29 2.85 -4.97
C GLU A 59 -23.04 1.68 -4.33
N LYS A 60 -23.92 1.02 -5.08
CA LYS A 60 -24.66 -0.16 -4.63
C LYS A 60 -23.77 -1.38 -4.38
N ASP A 61 -22.64 -1.48 -5.09
CA ASP A 61 -21.70 -2.59 -4.93
C ASP A 61 -20.81 -2.42 -3.68
N LEU A 62 -20.86 -1.27 -3.04
CA LEU A 62 -19.92 -0.85 -2.02
C LEU A 62 -20.50 -0.78 -0.60
N GLU A 63 -21.79 -1.08 -0.43
CA GLU A 63 -22.47 -1.24 0.87
C GLU A 63 -22.03 -0.23 1.96
N GLY A 64 -22.03 1.06 1.62
CA GLY A 64 -21.82 2.14 2.60
C GLY A 64 -20.40 2.62 2.79
N VAL A 65 -19.41 2.09 2.05
CA VAL A 65 -18.04 2.65 2.05
C VAL A 65 -17.95 3.81 1.07
N ASP A 66 -17.66 5.02 1.58
CA ASP A 66 -17.39 6.19 0.72
C ASP A 66 -16.01 6.08 0.06
N ILE A 67 -15.93 5.23 -0.98
CA ILE A 67 -14.70 5.03 -1.75
C ILE A 67 -14.23 6.33 -2.40
N GLN A 68 -15.13 7.22 -2.79
CA GLN A 68 -14.73 8.49 -3.39
C GLN A 68 -14.01 9.38 -2.38
N ALA A 69 -14.45 9.39 -1.10
CA ALA A 69 -13.79 10.14 -0.05
C ALA A 69 -12.37 9.58 0.21
N ILE A 70 -12.23 8.26 0.23
CA ILE A 70 -10.93 7.61 0.41
C ILE A 70 -10.02 7.87 -0.80
N ALA A 71 -10.51 7.69 -2.02
CA ALA A 71 -9.76 7.89 -3.26
C ALA A 71 -9.21 9.32 -3.41
N ARG A 72 -9.95 10.33 -2.90
CA ARG A 72 -9.46 11.72 -2.87
C ARG A 72 -8.23 11.92 -2.00
N LYS A 73 -8.04 11.08 -0.99
CA LYS A 73 -6.90 11.15 -0.05
C LYS A 73 -5.68 10.40 -0.53
N ILE A 74 -5.84 9.50 -1.51
CA ILE A 74 -4.76 8.70 -2.10
C ILE A 74 -3.99 9.54 -3.10
N SER A 75 -2.68 9.62 -2.96
CA SER A 75 -1.75 10.18 -3.95
C SER A 75 -1.30 9.14 -4.96
N GLU A 76 -1.04 7.93 -4.50
CA GLU A 76 -0.61 6.80 -5.33
C GLU A 76 -0.83 5.48 -4.58
N VAL A 77 -0.90 4.39 -5.33
CA VAL A 77 -0.88 3.03 -4.80
C VAL A 77 0.12 2.23 -5.61
N ARG A 78 1.09 1.61 -4.95
CA ARG A 78 1.97 0.63 -5.56
C ARG A 78 1.54 -0.76 -5.12
N ILE A 79 1.44 -1.66 -6.08
CA ILE A 79 1.09 -3.06 -5.87
C ILE A 79 2.24 -3.89 -6.38
N VAL A 80 2.79 -4.72 -5.51
CA VAL A 80 3.81 -5.72 -5.86
C VAL A 80 3.27 -7.08 -5.51
N SER A 81 3.26 -8.00 -6.47
CA SER A 81 3.00 -9.42 -6.27
C SER A 81 4.16 -10.22 -6.82
N ILE A 82 4.57 -11.25 -6.10
CA ILE A 82 5.64 -12.17 -6.48
C ILE A 82 5.17 -13.58 -6.21
N GLU A 83 4.97 -14.35 -7.29
CA GLU A 83 4.54 -15.74 -7.25
C GLU A 83 5.69 -16.69 -7.60
N GLY A 84 5.61 -17.93 -7.13
CA GLY A 84 6.53 -19.01 -7.54
C GLY A 84 8.01 -18.78 -7.19
N GLY A 85 8.28 -17.88 -6.25
CA GLY A 85 9.61 -17.67 -5.70
C GLY A 85 9.94 -18.66 -4.59
N SER A 86 11.22 -18.73 -4.21
CA SER A 86 11.58 -19.31 -2.93
C SER A 86 10.86 -18.56 -1.83
N LYS A 87 10.21 -19.28 -0.92
CA LYS A 87 9.54 -18.69 0.25
C LYS A 87 10.45 -17.64 0.88
N ILE A 88 9.94 -16.43 1.02
CA ILE A 88 10.72 -15.35 1.63
C ILE A 88 11.03 -15.75 3.08
N PRO A 89 12.31 -15.85 3.46
CA PRO A 89 12.66 -16.21 4.83
C PRO A 89 12.06 -15.20 5.82
N TYR A 90 11.53 -15.68 6.91
CA TYR A 90 10.97 -14.82 7.96
C TYR A 90 12.00 -13.79 8.49
N SER A 91 13.28 -14.17 8.52
CA SER A 91 14.38 -13.25 8.85
C SER A 91 14.46 -12.03 7.94
N ASP A 92 14.15 -12.19 6.65
CA ASP A 92 14.19 -11.08 5.69
C ASP A 92 12.99 -10.15 5.87
N PHE A 93 11.84 -10.70 6.29
CA PHE A 93 10.72 -9.90 6.75
C PHE A 93 11.09 -9.06 7.96
N LEU A 94 11.69 -9.67 8.98
CA LEU A 94 12.14 -8.95 10.17
C LEU A 94 13.14 -7.84 9.83
N ASN A 95 14.05 -8.09 8.90
CA ASN A 95 14.99 -7.08 8.44
C ASN A 95 14.26 -5.91 7.75
N LEU A 96 13.31 -6.22 6.85
CA LEU A 96 12.50 -5.18 6.22
C LEU A 96 11.71 -4.35 7.24
N MET A 97 11.12 -5.00 8.25
CA MET A 97 10.40 -4.30 9.32
C MET A 97 11.33 -3.38 10.13
N ASN A 98 12.55 -3.84 10.44
CA ASN A 98 13.53 -3.03 11.17
C ASN A 98 14.02 -1.85 10.31
N ASP A 99 14.28 -2.09 9.02
CA ASP A 99 14.67 -1.04 8.09
C ASP A 99 13.55 0.00 7.93
N ALA A 100 12.29 -0.44 7.80
CA ALA A 100 11.13 0.45 7.74
C ALA A 100 10.96 1.27 9.03
N LYS A 101 11.19 0.69 10.21
CA LYS A 101 11.20 1.44 11.49
C LYS A 101 12.28 2.52 11.50
N ALA A 102 13.46 2.26 10.94
CA ALA A 102 14.51 3.28 10.79
C ALA A 102 14.09 4.42 9.83
N GLU A 103 13.15 4.16 8.92
CA GLU A 103 12.53 5.15 8.03
C GLU A 103 11.27 5.81 8.65
N ASN A 104 11.07 5.70 9.97
CA ASN A 104 9.95 6.22 10.75
C ASN A 104 8.59 5.58 10.44
N PHE A 105 8.58 4.32 10.03
CA PHE A 105 7.35 3.54 10.02
C PHE A 105 7.09 2.95 11.40
N GLU A 106 5.83 2.93 11.78
CA GLU A 106 5.33 2.31 13.00
C GLU A 106 4.46 1.10 12.65
N GLU A 107 4.59 0.04 13.42
CA GLU A 107 3.77 -1.17 13.24
C GLU A 107 2.36 -0.91 13.78
N LEU A 108 1.36 -1.02 12.90
CA LEU A 108 -0.05 -0.91 13.28
C LEU A 108 -0.64 -2.27 13.62
N LEU A 109 -0.30 -3.29 12.85
CA LEU A 109 -0.82 -4.65 13.03
C LEU A 109 0.21 -5.67 12.55
N ASN A 110 0.33 -6.73 13.34
CA ASN A 110 1.06 -7.94 12.96
C ASN A 110 0.16 -9.12 13.30
N PHE A 111 -0.23 -9.87 12.28
CA PHE A 111 -1.17 -10.96 12.43
C PHE A 111 -0.67 -12.20 11.69
N ARG A 112 -0.78 -13.34 12.35
CA ARG A 112 -0.44 -14.64 11.77
C ARG A 112 -1.59 -15.61 11.96
N SER A 113 -2.09 -16.18 10.87
CA SER A 113 -3.15 -17.21 10.90
C SER A 113 -2.95 -18.18 9.76
N ASP A 114 -3.13 -19.46 10.06
CA ASP A 114 -3.14 -20.56 9.08
C ASP A 114 -1.91 -20.63 8.16
N GLY A 115 -0.79 -20.05 8.62
CA GLY A 115 0.45 -19.96 7.86
C GLY A 115 0.62 -18.66 7.07
N ASP A 116 -0.40 -17.83 6.99
CA ASP A 116 -0.32 -16.49 6.41
C ASP A 116 0.25 -15.50 7.42
N ASN A 117 1.10 -14.61 6.94
CA ASN A 117 1.65 -13.50 7.73
C ASN A 117 1.17 -12.19 7.12
N VAL A 118 0.54 -11.36 7.93
CA VAL A 118 0.08 -10.02 7.54
C VAL A 118 0.76 -8.99 8.44
N HIS A 119 1.44 -8.04 7.82
CA HIS A 119 2.05 -6.91 8.50
C HIS A 119 1.51 -5.61 7.93
N ILE A 120 1.08 -4.72 8.80
CA ILE A 120 0.61 -3.38 8.43
C ILE A 120 1.46 -2.37 9.19
N MET A 121 2.09 -1.48 8.44
CA MET A 121 2.87 -0.37 8.98
C MET A 121 2.36 0.94 8.43
N LEU A 122 2.51 1.99 9.20
CA LEU A 122 2.19 3.34 8.77
C LEU A 122 3.33 4.31 9.07
N ARG A 123 3.40 5.39 8.30
CA ARG A 123 4.30 6.50 8.56
C ARG A 123 3.49 7.77 8.69
N GLU A 124 3.61 8.39 9.86
CA GLU A 124 2.97 9.68 10.14
C GLU A 124 3.92 10.84 9.88
N LYS A 125 3.39 11.94 9.37
CA LYS A 125 4.08 13.20 9.26
C LYS A 125 3.11 14.37 9.44
N LYS A 126 3.39 15.23 10.42
CA LYS A 126 2.58 16.42 10.73
C LYS A 126 1.11 16.11 11.03
N GLY A 127 0.84 15.07 11.82
CA GLY A 127 -0.51 14.68 12.24
C GLY A 127 -1.33 13.95 11.16
N PHE A 128 -0.69 13.53 10.06
CA PHE A 128 -1.34 12.76 9.00
C PHE A 128 -0.53 11.52 8.65
N ILE A 129 -1.22 10.41 8.45
CA ILE A 129 -0.64 9.20 7.87
C ILE A 129 -0.35 9.51 6.39
N ARG A 130 0.92 9.39 6.02
CA ARG A 130 1.42 9.67 4.68
C ARG A 130 1.60 8.44 3.85
N ASP A 131 1.97 7.37 4.50
CA ASP A 131 2.23 6.09 3.86
C ASP A 131 1.61 4.99 4.71
N LEU A 132 0.91 4.08 4.06
CA LEU A 132 0.36 2.87 4.64
C LEU A 132 0.92 1.69 3.85
N PHE A 133 1.61 0.81 4.55
CA PHE A 133 2.33 -0.30 3.98
C PHE A 133 1.71 -1.60 4.49
N ILE A 134 1.24 -2.43 3.58
CA ILE A 134 0.60 -3.71 3.88
C ILE A 134 1.37 -4.80 3.18
N MET A 135 1.86 -5.76 3.94
CA MET A 135 2.51 -6.97 3.43
C MET A 135 1.70 -8.19 3.79
N VAL A 136 1.52 -9.06 2.82
CA VAL A 136 0.92 -10.37 3.01
C VAL A 136 1.85 -11.41 2.42
N GLN A 137 2.17 -12.44 3.18
CA GLN A 137 2.78 -13.65 2.68
C GLN A 137 1.91 -14.83 3.04
N ASP A 138 1.50 -15.59 2.04
CA ASP A 138 0.72 -16.80 2.26
C ASP A 138 1.60 -18.02 2.58
N ASN A 139 0.95 -19.13 2.92
CA ASN A 139 1.64 -20.39 3.20
C ASN A 139 2.25 -21.01 1.95
N GLY A 140 1.78 -20.68 0.76
CA GLY A 140 2.28 -21.12 -0.55
C GLY A 140 3.56 -20.40 -0.98
N GLY A 141 3.93 -19.32 -0.33
CA GLY A 141 5.08 -18.48 -0.65
C GLY A 141 4.77 -17.35 -1.63
N GLU A 142 3.49 -17.11 -1.93
CA GLU A 142 3.06 -15.89 -2.60
C GLU A 142 3.27 -14.69 -1.68
N PHE A 143 3.77 -13.61 -2.25
CA PHE A 143 4.02 -12.37 -1.55
C PHE A 143 3.28 -11.23 -2.23
N VAL A 144 2.49 -10.50 -1.47
CA VAL A 144 1.82 -9.28 -1.91
C VAL A 144 2.20 -8.12 -1.02
N LEU A 145 2.54 -7.01 -1.63
CA LEU A 145 2.84 -5.76 -0.98
C LEU A 145 1.99 -4.64 -1.58
N LEU A 146 1.31 -3.90 -0.71
CA LEU A 146 0.61 -2.67 -1.05
C LEU A 146 1.30 -1.52 -0.33
N ASP A 147 1.72 -0.51 -1.09
CA ASP A 147 2.25 0.75 -0.57
C ASP A 147 1.31 1.86 -1.02
N ILE A 148 0.64 2.49 -0.06
CA ILE A 148 -0.42 3.47 -0.29
C ILE A 148 0.05 4.82 0.24
N GLY A 149 0.44 5.70 -0.68
CA GLY A 149 0.77 7.08 -0.37
C GLY A 149 -0.48 7.97 -0.32
N GLY A 150 -0.54 8.90 0.66
CA GLY A 150 -1.72 9.75 0.75
C GLY A 150 -1.68 10.78 1.89
N LYS A 151 -2.87 11.21 2.27
CA LYS A 151 -3.09 12.07 3.43
C LYS A 151 -4.31 11.59 4.21
N PHE A 152 -4.08 10.66 5.13
CA PHE A 152 -5.13 10.03 5.93
C PHE A 152 -5.06 10.52 7.38
N THR A 153 -6.20 10.49 8.06
CA THR A 153 -6.28 10.56 9.51
C THR A 153 -6.39 9.15 10.09
N MET A 154 -6.16 8.98 11.39
CA MET A 154 -6.40 7.70 12.06
C MET A 154 -7.88 7.29 11.96
N ASP A 155 -8.81 8.26 11.96
CA ASP A 155 -10.24 7.99 11.80
C ASP A 155 -10.56 7.42 10.41
N ASP A 156 -9.83 7.82 9.37
CA ASP A 156 -10.01 7.23 8.03
C ASP A 156 -9.62 5.76 8.02
N ILE A 157 -8.50 5.43 8.67
CA ILE A 157 -8.02 4.05 8.78
C ILE A 157 -8.99 3.22 9.63
N ASN A 158 -9.43 3.73 10.77
CA ASN A 158 -10.38 3.04 11.64
C ASN A 158 -11.70 2.75 10.92
N ARG A 159 -12.24 3.70 10.16
CA ARG A 159 -13.45 3.50 9.35
C ARG A 159 -13.23 2.39 8.32
N ALA A 160 -12.15 2.45 7.55
CA ALA A 160 -11.85 1.42 6.55
C ALA A 160 -11.75 0.02 7.16
N ILE A 161 -11.15 -0.12 8.35
CA ILE A 161 -11.05 -1.42 9.06
C ILE A 161 -12.42 -1.90 9.55
N GLN A 162 -13.26 -1.00 10.06
CA GLN A 162 -14.61 -1.35 10.52
C GLN A 162 -15.51 -1.83 9.38
N ASP A 163 -15.46 -1.14 8.25
CA ASP A 163 -16.23 -1.50 7.06
C ASP A 163 -15.87 -2.90 6.55
N VAL A 164 -14.58 -3.25 6.55
CA VAL A 164 -14.11 -4.60 6.18
C VAL A 164 -14.63 -5.66 7.16
N LYS A 165 -14.64 -5.39 8.47
CA LYS A 165 -15.14 -6.33 9.48
C LYS A 165 -16.64 -6.60 9.32
N VAL A 166 -17.45 -5.55 9.16
CA VAL A 166 -18.90 -5.67 8.98
C VAL A 166 -19.23 -6.49 7.73
N LYS A 167 -18.50 -6.29 6.64
CA LYS A 167 -18.69 -7.05 5.40
C LYS A 167 -18.37 -8.54 5.58
N LYS A 168 -17.30 -8.86 6.31
CA LYS A 168 -16.93 -10.27 6.60
C LYS A 168 -17.97 -10.99 7.45
N GLU A 169 -18.59 -10.32 8.40
CA GLU A 169 -19.65 -10.90 9.25
C GLU A 169 -20.95 -11.13 8.45
N ARG A 170 -21.38 -10.17 7.63
CA ARG A 170 -22.56 -10.32 6.77
C ARG A 170 -22.40 -11.46 5.75
N SER A 171 -21.24 -11.58 5.14
CA SER A 171 -20.93 -12.66 4.19
C SER A 171 -20.97 -14.05 4.85
N LYS A 172 -20.63 -14.16 6.14
CA LYS A 172 -20.78 -15.43 6.89
C LYS A 172 -22.22 -15.75 7.21
N THR A 173 -23.02 -14.73 7.55
CA THR A 173 -24.44 -14.93 7.92
C THR A 173 -25.28 -15.33 6.71
N SER A 174 -25.03 -14.79 5.52
CA SER A 174 -25.78 -15.14 4.31
C SER A 174 -25.53 -16.58 3.87
N LYS A 175 -24.33 -17.12 4.07
CA LYS A 175 -24.03 -18.53 3.74
C LYS A 175 -24.65 -19.56 4.70
N VAL A 176 -25.12 -19.13 5.87
CA VAL A 176 -25.78 -20.02 6.86
C VAL A 176 -27.29 -20.10 6.63
N THR A 177 -27.88 -19.13 5.90
CA THR A 177 -29.33 -19.08 5.67
C THR A 177 -29.77 -19.86 4.43
N ASP A 178 -28.81 -20.29 3.58
CA ASP A 178 -29.07 -21.05 2.34
C ASP A 178 -28.84 -22.57 2.52
N LEU A 179 -28.84 -23.10 3.74
CA LEU A 179 -28.84 -24.52 4.13
C LEU A 179 -30.13 -24.89 4.84
#